data_7d54de943605437b1fec9dc959af2337
#
_entry.id   7d54de943605437b1fec9dc959af2337
#
_cell.length_a   1.000
_cell.length_b   1.000
_cell.length_c   1.000
_cell.angle_alpha   90.00
_cell.angle_beta   90.00
_cell.angle_gamma   90.00
#
_symmetry.space_group_name_H-M   'P 1'
#
loop_
_entity.id
_entity.type
_entity.pdbx_description
1 polymer ?
#
loop_
_entity_poly.entity_id
_entity_poly.type
_entity_poly.pdbx_seq_one_letter_code
_entity_poly.pdbx_strand_id
1 'polypeptide(L)'
;AEDAVSEENQSQRGEVAKSLAKTLGCAVLATGKKDLVAVSDQAFLVSNGDPALSGITGTGCMVGALTASYLPAVSTQSLRSSIGTKGTDSEYLVGDSYAEAESAFSEGALSALLGVVTMGIAGEKATKASRGPGSFQTALLDEIFCLSEEAFARKARIYPL
;
A
#
# COMPACT_ATOMS: atom_id res chain seq x y z
N ALA A 1 -2.77 14.46 22.40
CA ALA A 1 -3.75 13.51 22.95
C ALA A 1 -4.46 12.70 21.84
N GLU A 2 -4.87 13.33 20.74
CA GLU A 2 -5.48 12.64 19.58
C GLU A 2 -4.51 11.69 18.88
N ASP A 3 -3.25 12.06 18.76
CA ASP A 3 -2.23 11.25 18.09
C ASP A 3 -1.90 9.97 18.88
N ALA A 4 -1.81 10.02 20.20
CA ALA A 4 -1.56 8.85 21.04
C ALA A 4 -2.70 7.82 20.98
N VAL A 5 -3.95 8.27 21.03
CA VAL A 5 -5.12 7.39 20.83
C VAL A 5 -5.17 6.80 19.43
N SER A 6 -4.66 7.54 18.42
CA SER A 6 -4.54 7.06 17.04
C SER A 6 -3.47 5.96 16.91
N GLU A 7 -2.34 6.07 17.60
CA GLU A 7 -1.26 5.07 17.56
C GLU A 7 -1.66 3.78 18.28
N GLU A 8 -2.28 3.86 19.44
CA GLU A 8 -2.80 2.69 20.18
C GLU A 8 -3.83 1.93 19.36
N ASN A 9 -4.75 2.63 18.69
CA ASN A 9 -5.70 2.03 17.76
C ASN A 9 -5.03 1.37 16.54
N GLN A 10 -3.94 1.93 16.03
CA GLN A 10 -3.22 1.34 14.90
C GLN A 10 -2.48 0.07 15.33
N SER A 11 -1.82 0.07 16.48
CA SER A 11 -1.17 -1.12 17.03
C SER A 11 -2.19 -2.25 17.26
N GLN A 12 -3.35 -1.95 17.87
CA GLN A 12 -4.40 -2.93 18.09
C GLN A 12 -4.97 -3.48 16.78
N ARG A 13 -5.18 -2.63 15.76
CA ARG A 13 -5.57 -3.07 14.42
C ARG A 13 -4.52 -3.99 13.80
N GLY A 14 -3.23 -3.68 14.00
CA GLY A 14 -2.12 -4.50 13.55
C GLY A 14 -2.15 -5.90 14.15
N GLU A 15 -2.35 -6.01 15.47
CA GLU A 15 -2.43 -7.30 16.17
C GLU A 15 -3.61 -8.14 15.66
N VAL A 16 -4.79 -7.53 15.50
CA VAL A 16 -5.97 -8.21 14.96
C VAL A 16 -5.70 -8.71 13.54
N ALA A 17 -5.11 -7.87 12.67
CA ALA A 17 -4.81 -8.23 11.30
C ALA A 17 -3.76 -9.35 11.19
N LYS A 18 -2.71 -9.32 12.04
CA LYS A 18 -1.72 -10.41 12.14
C LYS A 18 -2.36 -11.71 12.59
N SER A 19 -3.20 -11.66 13.63
CA SER A 19 -3.94 -12.85 14.11
C SER A 19 -4.82 -13.45 13.01
N LEU A 20 -5.51 -12.60 12.25
CA LEU A 20 -6.35 -13.02 11.13
C LEU A 20 -5.51 -13.61 9.99
N ALA A 21 -4.42 -12.94 9.59
CA ALA A 21 -3.51 -13.42 8.56
C ALA A 21 -2.94 -14.81 8.90
N LYS A 22 -2.54 -14.99 10.16
CA LYS A 22 -2.04 -16.27 10.66
C LYS A 22 -3.11 -17.36 10.66
N THR A 23 -4.34 -17.02 11.07
CA THR A 23 -5.47 -17.98 11.11
C THR A 23 -5.89 -18.41 9.72
N LEU A 24 -5.91 -17.49 8.75
CA LEU A 24 -6.33 -17.76 7.39
C LEU A 24 -5.20 -18.26 6.48
N GLY A 25 -3.94 -18.15 6.91
CA GLY A 25 -2.78 -18.50 6.08
C GLY A 25 -2.63 -17.61 4.84
N CYS A 26 -3.04 -16.33 4.91
CA CYS A 26 -2.99 -15.41 3.79
C CYS A 26 -2.60 -13.99 4.23
N ALA A 27 -2.29 -13.14 3.28
CA ALA A 27 -2.14 -11.71 3.54
C ALA A 27 -3.51 -11.06 3.79
N VAL A 28 -3.56 -10.14 4.74
CA VAL A 28 -4.77 -9.36 5.07
C VAL A 28 -4.50 -7.90 4.77
N LEU A 29 -5.35 -7.31 3.94
CA LEU A 29 -5.37 -5.88 3.67
C LEU A 29 -6.60 -5.25 4.33
N ALA A 30 -6.38 -4.31 5.24
CA ALA A 30 -7.42 -3.52 5.88
C ALA A 30 -7.29 -2.05 5.48
N THR A 31 -8.21 -1.58 4.64
CA THR A 31 -8.23 -0.18 4.19
C THR A 31 -8.78 0.77 5.26
N GLY A 32 -8.33 2.03 5.25
CA GLY A 32 -8.75 3.04 6.20
C GLY A 32 -8.09 4.40 5.95
N LYS A 33 -8.06 5.27 6.96
CA LYS A 33 -7.31 6.55 6.90
C LYS A 33 -5.82 6.31 6.65
N LYS A 34 -5.29 5.26 7.26
CA LYS A 34 -4.03 4.62 6.90
C LYS A 34 -4.35 3.15 6.63
N ASP A 35 -3.87 2.64 5.53
CA ASP A 35 -4.08 1.26 5.15
C ASP A 35 -3.10 0.35 5.89
N LEU A 36 -3.49 -0.89 6.13
CA LEU A 36 -2.70 -1.85 6.86
C LEU A 36 -2.63 -3.16 6.08
N VAL A 37 -1.43 -3.66 5.87
CA VAL A 37 -1.17 -4.98 5.30
C VAL A 37 -0.50 -5.85 6.35
N ALA A 38 -1.09 -7.00 6.63
CA ALA A 38 -0.53 -7.97 7.57
C ALA A 38 -0.29 -9.32 6.89
N VAL A 39 0.77 -9.99 7.29
CA VAL A 39 1.13 -11.33 6.86
C VAL A 39 1.84 -12.05 8.00
N SER A 40 1.35 -13.24 8.36
CA SER A 40 1.92 -14.00 9.47
C SER A 40 1.97 -13.17 10.75
N ASP A 41 3.17 -12.85 11.23
CA ASP A 41 3.46 -12.07 12.45
C ASP A 41 3.91 -10.63 12.15
N GLN A 42 3.90 -10.23 10.89
CA GLN A 42 4.30 -8.90 10.45
C GLN A 42 3.09 -8.07 10.01
N ALA A 43 3.17 -6.76 10.24
CA ALA A 43 2.21 -5.81 9.75
C ALA A 43 2.90 -4.54 9.25
N PHE A 44 2.33 -3.94 8.21
CA PHE A 44 2.84 -2.74 7.57
C PHE A 44 1.72 -1.72 7.46
N LEU A 45 2.04 -0.49 7.82
CA LEU A 45 1.15 0.65 7.70
C LEU A 45 1.51 1.44 6.45
N VAL A 46 0.51 1.72 5.62
CA VAL A 46 0.65 2.55 4.42
C VAL A 46 -0.01 3.90 4.68
N SER A 47 0.74 4.98 4.54
CA SER A 47 0.23 6.33 4.76
C SER A 47 0.02 7.14 3.48
N ASN A 48 0.12 6.49 2.32
CA ASN A 48 -0.32 7.07 1.07
C ASN A 48 -1.85 7.15 1.03
N GLY A 49 -2.36 8.18 0.40
CA GLY A 49 -3.79 8.37 0.20
C GLY A 49 -4.24 9.80 0.42
N ASP A 50 -5.47 10.05 -0.02
CA ASP A 50 -6.14 11.34 0.11
C ASP A 50 -7.60 11.11 0.54
N PRO A 51 -8.17 11.98 1.42
CA PRO A 51 -9.57 11.86 1.84
C PRO A 51 -10.58 11.82 0.69
N ALA A 52 -10.26 12.40 -0.45
CA ALA A 52 -11.12 12.37 -1.64
C ALA A 52 -11.42 10.95 -2.13
N LEU A 53 -10.53 9.98 -1.87
CA LEU A 53 -10.77 8.57 -2.18
C LEU A 53 -12.02 8.02 -1.49
N SER A 54 -12.30 8.45 -0.25
CA SER A 54 -13.49 8.01 0.47
C SER A 54 -14.79 8.63 -0.07
N GLY A 55 -14.68 9.73 -0.81
CA GLY A 55 -15.81 10.39 -1.46
C GLY A 55 -16.29 9.73 -2.77
N ILE A 56 -15.58 8.73 -3.26
CA ILE A 56 -15.88 8.02 -4.51
C ILE A 56 -16.25 6.57 -4.21
N THR A 57 -17.43 6.17 -4.68
CA THR A 57 -17.87 4.77 -4.58
C THR A 57 -17.00 3.87 -5.46
N GLY A 58 -16.56 2.73 -4.92
CA GLY A 58 -15.83 1.70 -5.67
C GLY A 58 -14.32 1.74 -5.54
N THR A 59 -13.73 2.74 -4.86
CA THR A 59 -12.28 2.80 -4.64
C THR A 59 -11.73 1.59 -3.91
N GLY A 60 -12.46 1.02 -2.95
CA GLY A 60 -12.08 -0.24 -2.30
C GLY A 60 -12.04 -1.43 -3.27
N CYS A 61 -13.02 -1.52 -4.19
CA CYS A 61 -13.02 -2.53 -5.25
C CYS A 61 -11.84 -2.34 -6.22
N MET A 62 -11.50 -1.09 -6.52
CA MET A 62 -10.33 -0.76 -7.35
C MET A 62 -9.02 -1.17 -6.69
N VAL A 63 -8.86 -0.97 -5.38
CA VAL A 63 -7.71 -1.48 -4.63
C VAL A 63 -7.62 -3.00 -4.73
N GLY A 64 -8.74 -3.71 -4.57
CA GLY A 64 -8.77 -5.16 -4.75
C GLY A 64 -8.36 -5.60 -6.15
N ALA A 65 -8.84 -4.91 -7.19
CA ALA A 65 -8.46 -5.18 -8.58
C ALA A 65 -6.97 -4.91 -8.84
N LEU A 66 -6.43 -3.80 -8.34
CA LEU A 66 -5.00 -3.49 -8.42
C LEU A 66 -4.16 -4.55 -7.72
N THR A 67 -4.53 -4.92 -6.49
CA THR A 67 -3.86 -6.00 -5.75
C THR A 67 -3.83 -7.29 -6.58
N ALA A 68 -4.97 -7.70 -7.13
CA ALA A 68 -5.05 -8.89 -7.95
C ALA A 68 -4.20 -8.80 -9.23
N SER A 69 -4.11 -7.61 -9.84
CA SER A 69 -3.31 -7.40 -11.06
C SER A 69 -1.79 -7.48 -10.81
N TYR A 70 -1.34 -7.14 -9.61
CA TYR A 70 0.07 -7.26 -9.23
C TYR A 70 0.49 -8.69 -8.87
N LEU A 71 -0.45 -9.55 -8.47
CA LEU A 71 -0.13 -10.90 -8.00
C LEU A 71 0.69 -11.73 -8.99
N PRO A 72 0.37 -11.79 -10.30
CA PRO A 72 1.20 -12.50 -11.27
C PRO A 72 2.60 -11.90 -11.44
N ALA A 73 2.72 -10.59 -11.28
CA ALA A 73 3.98 -9.89 -11.45
C ALA A 73 4.95 -10.14 -10.28
N VAL A 74 4.46 -10.21 -9.05
CA VAL A 74 5.30 -10.47 -7.86
C VAL A 74 5.73 -11.93 -7.73
N SER A 75 5.04 -12.86 -8.39
CA SER A 75 5.42 -14.27 -8.47
C SER A 75 6.61 -14.52 -9.40
N THR A 76 6.94 -13.56 -10.25
CA THR A 76 8.14 -13.65 -11.10
C THR A 76 9.35 -13.05 -10.38
N GLN A 77 10.44 -13.81 -10.31
CA GLN A 77 11.69 -13.44 -9.65
C GLN A 77 12.29 -12.11 -10.17
N SER A 78 11.86 -11.66 -11.35
CA SER A 78 12.32 -10.43 -12.00
C SER A 78 11.87 -9.15 -11.28
N LEU A 79 10.67 -9.14 -10.67
CA LEU A 79 10.20 -7.94 -9.97
C LEU A 79 10.81 -7.80 -8.58
N ARG A 80 11.14 -8.91 -7.93
CA ARG A 80 11.81 -8.92 -6.62
C ARG A 80 13.15 -8.20 -6.65
N SER A 81 13.91 -8.33 -7.75
CA SER A 81 15.19 -7.65 -7.93
C SER A 81 15.08 -6.17 -8.27
N SER A 82 13.96 -5.74 -8.89
CA SER A 82 13.77 -4.34 -9.31
C SER A 82 13.32 -3.42 -8.20
N ILE A 83 12.60 -3.93 -7.20
CA ILE A 83 12.12 -3.14 -6.06
C ILE A 83 13.25 -2.84 -5.06
N GLY A 84 14.36 -3.59 -5.12
CA GLY A 84 15.46 -3.56 -4.16
C GLY A 84 16.60 -2.59 -4.42
N THR A 85 16.57 -1.73 -5.44
CA THR A 85 17.73 -0.91 -5.76
C THR A 85 17.43 0.58 -5.85
N LYS A 86 18.01 1.32 -4.91
CA LYS A 86 18.25 2.77 -4.88
C LYS A 86 17.12 3.65 -4.37
N GLY A 87 17.12 3.89 -3.08
CA GLY A 87 16.50 5.05 -2.46
C GLY A 87 17.46 5.69 -1.47
N THR A 88 17.91 6.91 -1.75
CA THR A 88 18.66 7.76 -0.84
C THR A 88 17.72 8.38 0.19
N ASP A 89 18.13 8.38 1.44
CA ASP A 89 17.65 9.26 2.52
C ASP A 89 16.19 9.15 2.97
N SER A 90 15.61 7.97 3.09
CA SER A 90 14.35 7.87 3.80
C SER A 90 14.29 6.61 4.69
N GLU A 91 13.76 6.79 5.88
CA GLU A 91 13.37 5.77 6.86
C GLU A 91 12.31 4.77 6.34
N TYR A 92 12.16 4.67 5.03
CA TYR A 92 11.21 3.79 4.36
C TYR A 92 11.90 2.47 4.01
N LEU A 93 11.19 1.37 4.15
CA LEU A 93 11.65 0.01 3.81
C LEU A 93 11.96 -0.22 2.31
N VAL A 94 12.49 0.76 1.62
CA VAL A 94 13.01 0.64 0.27
C VAL A 94 14.53 0.81 0.34
N GLY A 95 15.21 -0.14 0.97
CA GLY A 95 16.66 -0.11 1.16
C GLY A 95 17.18 -1.48 1.63
N ASP A 96 18.47 -1.64 1.70
CA ASP A 96 19.34 -2.82 1.83
C ASP A 96 18.94 -4.03 2.73
N SER A 97 17.80 -3.98 3.43
CA SER A 97 17.24 -5.09 4.21
C SER A 97 16.37 -6.08 3.40
N TYR A 98 16.30 -5.95 2.08
CA TYR A 98 15.48 -6.83 1.23
C TYR A 98 15.93 -8.29 1.23
N ALA A 99 17.21 -8.56 1.42
CA ALA A 99 17.73 -9.94 1.45
C ALA A 99 17.21 -10.75 2.65
N GLU A 100 16.91 -10.08 3.78
CA GLU A 100 16.28 -10.69 4.96
C GLU A 100 14.75 -10.68 4.87
N ALA A 101 14.16 -9.71 4.15
CA ALA A 101 12.74 -9.62 3.89
C ALA A 101 12.25 -10.62 2.83
N GLU A 102 13.13 -11.17 1.98
CA GLU A 102 12.78 -12.16 0.96
C GLU A 102 12.10 -13.42 1.52
N SER A 103 12.35 -13.76 2.79
CA SER A 103 11.65 -14.87 3.46
C SER A 103 10.33 -14.44 4.13
N ALA A 104 10.10 -13.14 4.31
CA ALA A 104 9.03 -12.61 5.15
C ALA A 104 7.81 -12.13 4.35
N PHE A 105 7.98 -11.72 3.09
CA PHE A 105 6.87 -11.27 2.28
C PHE A 105 6.27 -12.41 1.46
N SER A 106 5.06 -12.82 1.81
CA SER A 106 4.27 -13.62 0.86
C SER A 106 3.96 -12.78 -0.38
N GLU A 107 3.85 -13.43 -1.54
CA GLU A 107 3.45 -12.78 -2.80
C GLU A 107 2.17 -11.95 -2.64
N GLY A 108 1.23 -12.46 -1.82
CA GLY A 108 -0.01 -11.76 -1.50
C GLY A 108 0.20 -10.46 -0.71
N ALA A 109 1.14 -10.43 0.24
CA ALA A 109 1.44 -9.21 1.01
C ALA A 109 2.09 -8.15 0.13
N LEU A 110 3.06 -8.53 -0.69
CA LEU A 110 3.71 -7.62 -1.63
C LEU A 110 2.70 -7.07 -2.64
N SER A 111 1.85 -7.92 -3.20
CA SER A 111 0.78 -7.53 -4.11
C SER A 111 -0.20 -6.55 -3.46
N ALA A 112 -0.58 -6.79 -2.20
CA ALA A 112 -1.45 -5.88 -1.44
C ALA A 112 -0.78 -4.52 -1.20
N LEU A 113 0.49 -4.48 -0.81
CA LEU A 113 1.27 -3.25 -0.65
C LEU A 113 1.33 -2.46 -1.96
N LEU A 114 1.66 -3.11 -3.08
CA LEU A 114 1.69 -2.47 -4.38
C LEU A 114 0.32 -1.89 -4.75
N GLY A 115 -0.76 -2.63 -4.52
CA GLY A 115 -2.13 -2.20 -4.83
C GLY A 115 -2.54 -0.95 -4.06
N VAL A 116 -2.36 -0.95 -2.72
CA VAL A 116 -2.81 0.19 -1.91
C VAL A 116 -1.91 1.41 -2.08
N VAL A 117 -0.59 1.23 -2.22
CA VAL A 117 0.33 2.34 -2.47
C VAL A 117 0.05 2.99 -3.82
N THR A 118 -0.18 2.20 -4.88
CA THR A 118 -0.59 2.71 -6.20
C THR A 118 -1.85 3.56 -6.09
N MET A 119 -2.89 3.04 -5.44
CA MET A 119 -4.15 3.77 -5.24
C MET A 119 -3.92 5.06 -4.44
N GLY A 120 -3.14 4.99 -3.37
CA GLY A 120 -2.85 6.13 -2.52
C GLY A 120 -2.11 7.24 -3.25
N ILE A 121 -1.03 6.91 -3.97
CA ILE A 121 -0.26 7.89 -4.76
C ILE A 121 -1.11 8.49 -5.88
N ALA A 122 -1.89 7.67 -6.58
CA ALA A 122 -2.77 8.15 -7.63
C ALA A 122 -3.85 9.10 -7.07
N GLY A 123 -4.43 8.77 -5.92
CA GLY A 123 -5.38 9.62 -5.21
C GLY A 123 -4.81 10.99 -4.83
N GLU A 124 -3.59 11.02 -4.26
CA GLU A 124 -2.89 12.26 -3.93
C GLU A 124 -2.62 13.16 -5.15
N LYS A 125 -2.34 12.55 -6.29
CA LYS A 125 -2.12 13.27 -7.56
C LYS A 125 -3.43 13.73 -8.16
N ALA A 126 -4.45 12.86 -8.19
CA ALA A 126 -5.77 13.15 -8.73
C ALA A 126 -6.45 14.32 -7.99
N THR A 127 -6.30 14.40 -6.66
CA THR A 127 -6.83 15.52 -5.86
C THR A 127 -6.30 16.86 -6.35
N LYS A 128 -5.03 16.94 -6.71
CA LYS A 128 -4.41 18.18 -7.21
C LYS A 128 -4.89 18.57 -8.61
N ALA A 129 -5.32 17.59 -9.41
CA ALA A 129 -5.78 17.77 -10.78
C ALA A 129 -7.31 17.93 -10.89
N SER A 130 -8.05 17.77 -9.79
CA SER A 130 -9.52 17.72 -9.80
C SER A 130 -10.17 18.92 -9.10
N ARG A 131 -11.42 19.18 -9.47
CA ARG A 131 -12.27 20.26 -8.88
C ARG A 131 -13.44 19.70 -8.07
N GLY A 132 -13.67 18.39 -8.12
CA GLY A 132 -14.76 17.72 -7.45
C GLY A 132 -14.82 16.24 -7.79
N PRO A 133 -15.78 15.48 -7.23
CA PRO A 133 -15.81 14.02 -7.33
C PRO A 133 -15.75 13.46 -8.75
N GLY A 134 -16.46 14.08 -9.70
CA GLY A 134 -16.48 13.59 -11.09
C GLY A 134 -15.13 13.74 -11.79
N SER A 135 -14.49 14.91 -11.70
CA SER A 135 -13.14 15.10 -12.25
C SER A 135 -12.09 14.33 -11.47
N PHE A 136 -12.26 14.14 -10.16
CA PHE A 136 -11.38 13.30 -9.35
C PHE A 136 -11.38 11.84 -9.83
N GLN A 137 -12.57 11.26 -10.08
CA GLN A 137 -12.68 9.88 -10.56
C GLN A 137 -11.95 9.67 -11.89
N THR A 138 -12.12 10.60 -12.82
CA THR A 138 -11.40 10.55 -14.11
C THR A 138 -9.89 10.69 -13.91
N ALA A 139 -9.48 11.71 -13.14
CA ALA A 139 -8.07 11.95 -12.87
C ALA A 139 -7.41 10.77 -12.12
N LEU A 140 -8.14 10.09 -11.22
CA LEU A 140 -7.66 8.92 -10.50
C LEU A 140 -7.27 7.79 -11.46
N LEU A 141 -8.11 7.50 -12.44
CA LEU A 141 -7.82 6.48 -13.46
C LEU A 141 -6.60 6.86 -14.31
N ASP A 142 -6.52 8.12 -14.72
CA ASP A 142 -5.37 8.63 -15.48
C ASP A 142 -4.09 8.51 -14.66
N GLU A 143 -4.11 8.87 -13.37
CA GLU A 143 -2.93 8.82 -12.51
C GLU A 143 -2.50 7.39 -12.15
N ILE A 144 -3.43 6.44 -12.06
CA ILE A 144 -3.11 5.01 -11.94
C ILE A 144 -2.38 4.54 -13.20
N PHE A 145 -2.90 4.88 -14.38
CA PHE A 145 -2.32 4.49 -15.66
C PHE A 145 -0.93 5.12 -15.90
N CYS A 146 -0.76 6.39 -15.52
CA CYS A 146 0.48 7.15 -15.73
C CYS A 146 1.53 6.96 -14.62
N LEU A 147 1.27 6.12 -13.59
CA LEU A 147 2.21 5.95 -12.49
C LEU A 147 3.46 5.18 -12.94
N SER A 148 4.59 5.87 -12.97
CA SER A 148 5.88 5.25 -13.28
C SER A 148 6.50 4.58 -12.05
N GLU A 149 7.36 3.58 -12.28
CA GLU A 149 8.13 2.91 -11.23
C GLU A 149 8.94 3.90 -10.38
N GLU A 150 9.60 4.86 -11.03
CA GLU A 150 10.36 5.91 -10.35
C GLU A 150 9.49 6.79 -9.44
N ALA A 151 8.30 7.16 -9.91
CA ALA A 151 7.35 7.94 -9.12
C ALA A 151 6.80 7.12 -7.94
N PHE A 152 6.57 5.83 -8.13
CA PHE A 152 6.16 4.92 -7.08
C PHE A 152 7.26 4.81 -6.00
N ALA A 153 8.48 4.45 -6.37
CA ALA A 153 9.60 4.27 -5.45
C ALA A 153 9.87 5.53 -4.61
N ARG A 154 9.75 6.71 -5.22
CA ARG A 154 9.98 7.99 -4.54
C ARG A 154 8.85 8.41 -3.60
N LYS A 155 7.63 7.93 -3.82
CA LYS A 155 6.43 8.40 -3.09
C LYS A 155 5.81 7.37 -2.16
N ALA A 156 6.22 6.12 -2.22
CA ALA A 156 5.71 5.09 -1.34
C ALA A 156 6.05 5.41 0.12
N ARG A 157 5.05 5.29 1.02
CA ARG A 157 5.20 5.53 2.45
C ARG A 157 4.67 4.33 3.21
N ILE A 158 5.58 3.38 3.47
CA ILE A 158 5.31 2.10 4.13
C ILE A 158 6.13 2.04 5.40
N TYR A 159 5.51 1.72 6.52
CA TYR A 159 6.14 1.63 7.83
C TYR A 159 5.86 0.27 8.46
N PRO A 160 6.83 -0.38 9.09
CA PRO A 160 6.56 -1.55 9.93
C PRO A 160 5.73 -1.15 11.15
N LEU A 161 4.90 -2.09 11.64
CA LEU A 161 4.03 -1.87 12.79
C LEU A 161 4.27 -2.93 13.87
#